data_fe8b6c4a194aabd24fecb6537dec71e6
#
_entry.id   fe8b6c4a194aabd24fecb6537dec71e6
#
_cell.length_a   1.000
_cell.length_b   1.000
_cell.length_c   1.000
_cell.angle_alpha   90.00
_cell.angle_beta   90.00
_cell.angle_gamma   90.00
#
_symmetry.space_group_name_H-M   'P 1'
#
loop_
_entity.id
_entity.type
_entity.pdbx_description
1 polymer ?
#
loop_
_entity_poly.entity_id
_entity_poly.type
_entity_poly.pdbx_seq_one_letter_code
_entity_poly.pdbx_strand_id
1 'polypeptide(L)'
;MSKLQGTGKTRLAMALVAVVVILAVGVYLNSMQKPSESRQAKTSDADAANPNTPEKNPAKSADGNIELVASYKADVSGNNAWCAPLQICWDQMRNTTNAGQALEPTADAPTEGRSLADALNAGTFETTRLSDALWYSYAGPMNAEARRQIEEAIAQKFNQKSDILDKLNWQSANENMLLFYAMLYHTFSFEHPFALSPEKGGFGEDPEANVSYFGTEDAPDDQRRDLLAQVTPLYYSSSDDCACTVKTKEGDLLVLVKKPKGSSFSEIWTNAMAAAQTGDHRPLSNKEDFSCPKLDVDILTTYRALEGLTFDVTDGRKLKIAQAMQTLKMTLDNEGGSVKSEAAITAELTSLDPQGLRTFRFDDSFALFLVDGKATGNVTGDGSLSSDAQPYLALLVNDAKLWQTD
;
A
#
# COMPACT_ATOMS: atom_id res chain seq x y z
N MET A 1 45.74 17.81 26.35
CA MET A 1 44.58 18.17 27.17
C MET A 1 43.75 19.09 26.29
N SER A 2 42.55 18.87 25.85
CA SER A 2 41.40 18.16 26.41
C SER A 2 40.52 17.69 25.22
N LYS A 3 39.94 16.53 25.37
CA LYS A 3 38.93 15.90 24.52
C LYS A 3 37.69 16.77 24.40
N LEU A 4 37.07 16.77 23.20
CA LEU A 4 35.62 16.80 23.06
C LEU A 4 35.21 15.80 21.97
N GLN A 5 34.79 14.65 22.43
CA GLN A 5 33.99 13.69 21.67
C GLN A 5 32.56 14.23 21.62
N GLY A 6 32.11 14.60 20.44
CA GLY A 6 30.68 14.80 20.14
C GLY A 6 30.18 13.59 19.37
N THR A 7 29.58 12.63 20.04
CA THR A 7 28.87 11.54 19.42
C THR A 7 27.50 12.04 18.95
N GLY A 8 27.46 12.60 17.75
CA GLY A 8 26.20 12.82 17.03
C GLY A 8 25.63 11.44 16.61
N LYS A 9 24.62 10.95 17.33
CA LYS A 9 23.77 9.87 16.86
C LYS A 9 22.93 10.42 15.70
N THR A 10 23.42 10.27 14.49
CA THR A 10 22.61 10.48 13.27
C THR A 10 21.50 9.45 13.31
N ARG A 11 20.28 9.89 13.55
CA ARG A 11 19.10 9.06 13.39
C ARG A 11 18.91 8.91 11.88
N LEU A 12 19.13 7.69 11.39
CA LEU A 12 18.84 7.31 10.02
C LEU A 12 17.32 7.37 9.85
N ALA A 13 16.82 8.37 9.14
CA ALA A 13 15.42 8.39 8.70
C ALA A 13 15.35 7.53 7.44
N MET A 14 14.55 6.48 7.47
CA MET A 14 14.31 5.58 6.33
C MET A 14 12.84 5.68 5.96
N ALA A 15 12.55 5.90 4.69
CA ALA A 15 11.21 5.68 4.18
C ALA A 15 10.88 4.18 4.32
N LEU A 16 9.82 3.88 5.07
CA LEU A 16 9.43 2.54 5.45
C LEU A 16 8.09 2.19 4.81
N VAL A 17 8.03 1.06 4.13
CA VAL A 17 6.76 0.42 3.77
C VAL A 17 6.71 -0.94 4.44
N ALA A 18 5.86 -1.07 5.46
CA ALA A 18 5.61 -2.34 6.12
C ALA A 18 4.11 -2.65 6.02
N VAL A 19 3.79 -3.76 5.41
CA VAL A 19 2.40 -4.21 5.24
C VAL A 19 2.28 -5.65 5.69
N VAL A 20 1.34 -5.90 6.59
CA VAL A 20 1.06 -7.24 7.10
C VAL A 20 -0.42 -7.53 6.93
N VAL A 21 -0.73 -8.67 6.34
CA VAL A 21 -2.10 -9.14 6.12
C VAL A 21 -2.30 -10.53 6.69
N ILE A 22 -3.45 -10.74 7.28
CA ILE A 22 -3.90 -12.04 7.76
C ILE A 22 -5.33 -12.31 7.32
N LEU A 23 -5.54 -13.49 6.75
CA LEU A 23 -6.84 -14.12 6.62
C LEU A 23 -6.83 -15.41 7.43
N ALA A 24 -7.56 -15.45 8.54
CA ALA A 24 -7.79 -16.68 9.30
C ALA A 24 -9.12 -17.29 8.85
N VAL A 25 -9.07 -18.52 8.38
CA VAL A 25 -10.19 -19.17 7.71
C VAL A 25 -10.49 -20.51 8.36
N GLY A 26 -11.77 -20.75 8.73
CA GLY A 26 -12.25 -22.03 9.22
C GLY A 26 -12.77 -22.91 8.08
N VAL A 27 -12.32 -24.16 8.03
CA VAL A 27 -12.80 -25.16 7.07
C VAL A 27 -13.72 -26.14 7.81
N TYR A 28 -14.97 -26.26 7.35
CA TYR A 28 -15.97 -27.13 7.92
C TYR A 28 -16.28 -28.32 6.99
N LEU A 29 -16.17 -29.53 7.50
CA LEU A 29 -16.62 -30.73 6.81
C LEU A 29 -18.15 -30.82 6.91
N ASN A 30 -18.84 -30.94 5.76
CA ASN A 30 -20.25 -31.12 5.69
C ASN A 30 -20.58 -32.59 6.05
N SER A 31 -20.62 -32.93 7.35
CA SER A 31 -21.12 -34.25 7.79
C SER A 31 -22.63 -34.26 7.69
N MET A 32 -23.17 -35.00 6.73
CA MET A 32 -24.59 -35.38 6.71
C MET A 32 -24.89 -36.18 7.98
N GLN A 33 -25.41 -35.53 9.00
CA GLN A 33 -26.11 -36.25 10.11
C GLN A 33 -27.60 -35.99 10.03
N LYS A 34 -28.34 -37.08 9.95
CA LYS A 34 -29.81 -37.16 10.10
C LYS A 34 -30.26 -36.49 11.39
N PRO A 35 -31.45 -35.88 11.41
CA PRO A 35 -31.97 -35.24 12.61
C PRO A 35 -32.41 -36.30 13.62
N SER A 36 -31.92 -36.20 14.84
CA SER A 36 -32.50 -36.86 16.00
C SER A 36 -33.27 -35.87 16.83
N GLU A 37 -34.50 -36.25 17.15
CA GLU A 37 -35.52 -35.49 17.88
C GLU A 37 -35.16 -35.17 19.34
N SER A 38 -35.62 -33.99 19.72
CA SER A 38 -36.15 -33.56 21.01
C SER A 38 -35.38 -33.74 22.32
N ARG A 39 -35.15 -32.61 22.98
CA ARG A 39 -35.67 -32.37 24.35
C ARG A 39 -35.63 -30.87 24.70
N GLN A 40 -36.84 -30.38 25.01
CA GLN A 40 -37.08 -29.09 25.67
C GLN A 40 -36.50 -29.07 27.09
N ALA A 41 -35.90 -27.95 27.46
CA ALA A 41 -35.82 -27.49 28.85
C ALA A 41 -35.91 -25.96 28.90
N LYS A 42 -36.69 -25.49 29.84
CA LYS A 42 -37.27 -24.18 30.06
C LYS A 42 -36.26 -23.08 30.50
N THR A 43 -36.51 -21.91 29.98
CA THR A 43 -36.60 -20.55 30.53
C THR A 43 -35.79 -20.16 31.77
N SER A 44 -35.01 -19.06 31.64
CA SER A 44 -35.10 -17.92 32.56
C SER A 44 -34.71 -16.63 31.83
N ASP A 45 -35.53 -15.59 32.04
CA ASP A 45 -35.46 -14.25 31.49
C ASP A 45 -34.21 -13.49 31.94
N ALA A 46 -33.60 -12.75 31.03
CA ALA A 46 -32.92 -11.50 31.36
C ALA A 46 -32.77 -10.65 30.10
N ASP A 47 -33.42 -9.52 30.14
CA ASP A 47 -33.22 -8.24 29.40
C ASP A 47 -32.81 -8.24 27.92
N ALA A 48 -33.80 -7.89 27.12
CA ALA A 48 -33.72 -7.51 25.73
C ALA A 48 -33.07 -6.12 25.58
N ALA A 49 -31.84 -6.05 25.09
CA ALA A 49 -31.31 -4.89 24.41
C ALA A 49 -31.74 -4.94 22.94
N ASN A 50 -32.37 -3.88 22.47
CA ASN A 50 -32.95 -3.67 21.15
C ASN A 50 -31.92 -3.73 20.02
N PRO A 51 -31.98 -4.63 19.02
CA PRO A 51 -30.99 -4.74 17.96
C PRO A 51 -31.45 -4.04 16.67
N ASN A 52 -31.78 -2.75 16.73
CA ASN A 52 -32.11 -1.99 15.54
C ASN A 52 -31.52 -0.58 15.62
N THR A 53 -30.19 -0.50 15.56
CA THR A 53 -29.48 0.65 15.05
C THR A 53 -28.57 0.13 13.95
N PRO A 54 -28.67 0.58 12.68
CA PRO A 54 -27.68 0.22 11.67
C PRO A 54 -26.36 0.85 12.10
N GLU A 55 -25.47 0.03 12.62
CA GLU A 55 -24.11 0.43 12.91
C GLU A 55 -23.41 0.70 11.59
N LYS A 56 -23.22 1.99 11.34
CA LYS A 56 -22.53 2.56 10.21
C LYS A 56 -21.07 2.15 10.26
N ASN A 57 -20.65 1.23 9.30
CA ASN A 57 -19.47 1.40 8.59
C ASN A 57 -18.11 0.85 8.82
N PRO A 58 -17.35 0.62 7.79
CA PRO A 58 -16.09 -0.12 7.83
C PRO A 58 -15.10 0.53 8.77
N ALA A 59 -14.20 -0.29 9.30
CA ALA A 59 -13.21 0.06 10.27
C ALA A 59 -12.42 1.31 9.85
N LYS A 60 -12.73 2.44 10.47
CA LYS A 60 -11.83 3.59 10.45
C LYS A 60 -10.53 3.18 11.12
N SER A 61 -9.40 3.57 10.52
CA SER A 61 -8.10 3.57 11.20
C SER A 61 -8.21 4.39 12.49
N ALA A 62 -7.31 4.15 13.43
CA ALA A 62 -7.24 4.94 14.66
C ALA A 62 -7.14 6.46 14.39
N ASP A 63 -6.63 6.86 13.21
CA ASP A 63 -6.44 8.25 12.81
C ASP A 63 -7.53 8.81 11.88
N GLY A 64 -8.54 8.04 11.50
CA GLY A 64 -9.76 8.54 10.81
C GLY A 64 -9.58 9.24 9.46
N ASN A 65 -8.34 9.50 9.04
CA ASN A 65 -8.00 10.41 7.94
C ASN A 65 -7.60 9.73 6.63
N ILE A 66 -7.46 8.40 6.65
CA ILE A 66 -7.14 7.56 5.49
C ILE A 66 -7.78 6.18 5.62
N GLU A 67 -8.27 5.62 4.53
CA GLU A 67 -8.92 4.31 4.48
C GLU A 67 -8.07 3.32 3.67
N LEU A 68 -7.86 2.12 4.22
CA LEU A 68 -7.18 1.03 3.53
C LEU A 68 -8.22 0.17 2.80
N VAL A 69 -8.29 0.30 1.47
CA VAL A 69 -9.20 -0.48 0.64
C VAL A 69 -8.67 -1.88 0.36
N ALA A 70 -9.56 -2.86 0.32
CA ALA A 70 -9.19 -4.27 0.18
C ALA A 70 -8.73 -4.65 -1.24
N SER A 71 -9.24 -3.97 -2.28
CA SER A 71 -8.96 -4.30 -3.67
C SER A 71 -8.43 -3.11 -4.44
N TYR A 72 -7.46 -3.36 -5.33
CA TYR A 72 -6.93 -2.39 -6.30
C TYR A 72 -7.99 -1.85 -7.26
N LYS A 73 -9.09 -2.60 -7.41
CA LYS A 73 -10.25 -2.25 -8.26
C LYS A 73 -11.43 -1.68 -7.48
N ALA A 74 -11.32 -1.57 -6.14
CA ALA A 74 -12.36 -0.93 -5.35
C ALA A 74 -12.43 0.58 -5.62
N ASP A 75 -13.65 1.13 -5.52
CA ASP A 75 -13.84 2.58 -5.61
C ASP A 75 -13.09 3.29 -4.49
N VAL A 76 -12.46 4.40 -4.84
CA VAL A 76 -11.70 5.25 -3.92
C VAL A 76 -12.29 6.66 -3.90
N SER A 77 -12.37 7.23 -2.70
CA SER A 77 -12.83 8.60 -2.48
C SER A 77 -12.26 9.14 -1.18
N GLY A 78 -11.73 10.35 -1.18
CA GLY A 78 -10.98 10.88 -0.05
C GLY A 78 -9.54 10.32 -0.02
N ASN A 79 -8.93 10.24 1.17
CA ASN A 79 -7.61 9.65 1.31
C ASN A 79 -7.74 8.13 1.40
N ASN A 80 -7.13 7.41 0.48
CA ASN A 80 -7.19 5.96 0.41
C ASN A 80 -5.81 5.35 0.22
N ALA A 81 -5.63 4.13 0.71
CA ALA A 81 -4.45 3.32 0.45
C ALA A 81 -4.84 1.91 0.01
N TRP A 82 -3.99 1.29 -0.77
CA TRP A 82 -4.05 -0.13 -1.12
C TRP A 82 -2.64 -0.72 -1.15
N CYS A 83 -2.52 -2.00 -0.81
CA CYS A 83 -1.28 -2.73 -0.96
C CYS A 83 -1.51 -4.23 -1.20
N ALA A 84 -0.58 -4.85 -1.88
CA ALA A 84 -0.67 -6.20 -2.42
C ALA A 84 -0.94 -7.35 -1.43
N PRO A 85 -0.48 -7.34 -0.16
CA PRO A 85 -0.56 -8.53 0.70
C PRO A 85 -1.97 -9.10 0.90
N LEU A 86 -3.03 -8.30 0.96
CA LEU A 86 -4.40 -8.86 1.07
C LEU A 86 -4.78 -9.65 -0.19
N GLN A 87 -4.46 -9.12 -1.38
CA GLN A 87 -4.70 -9.83 -2.63
C GLN A 87 -3.85 -11.12 -2.70
N ILE A 88 -2.59 -11.09 -2.25
CA ILE A 88 -1.74 -12.29 -2.18
C ILE A 88 -2.39 -13.36 -1.28
N CYS A 89 -2.87 -12.98 -0.09
CA CYS A 89 -3.58 -13.92 0.80
C CYS A 89 -4.86 -14.47 0.15
N TRP A 90 -5.63 -13.62 -0.53
CA TRP A 90 -6.85 -14.05 -1.23
C TRP A 90 -6.55 -15.03 -2.37
N ASP A 91 -5.54 -14.74 -3.19
CA ASP A 91 -5.11 -15.60 -4.28
C ASP A 91 -4.58 -16.94 -3.76
N GLN A 92 -3.81 -16.94 -2.66
CA GLN A 92 -3.37 -18.18 -1.99
C GLN A 92 -4.55 -18.98 -1.44
N MET A 93 -5.54 -18.32 -0.85
CA MET A 93 -6.76 -18.97 -0.35
C MET A 93 -7.53 -19.62 -1.50
N ARG A 94 -7.75 -18.92 -2.61
CA ARG A 94 -8.35 -19.49 -3.83
C ARG A 94 -7.60 -20.71 -4.33
N ASN A 95 -6.28 -20.60 -4.46
CA ASN A 95 -5.43 -21.68 -4.97
C ASN A 95 -5.41 -22.90 -4.05
N THR A 96 -5.36 -22.68 -2.73
CA THR A 96 -5.25 -23.77 -1.74
C THR A 96 -6.58 -24.48 -1.50
N THR A 97 -7.71 -23.75 -1.52
CA THR A 97 -9.01 -24.29 -1.07
C THR A 97 -10.00 -24.47 -2.21
N ASN A 98 -9.85 -23.78 -3.34
CA ASN A 98 -10.83 -23.76 -4.43
C ASN A 98 -10.20 -23.99 -5.83
N ALA A 99 -9.05 -24.64 -5.90
CA ALA A 99 -8.34 -24.91 -7.16
C ALA A 99 -8.14 -23.68 -8.05
N GLY A 100 -7.93 -22.50 -7.45
CA GLY A 100 -7.73 -21.23 -8.15
C GLY A 100 -9.01 -20.57 -8.67
N GLN A 101 -10.18 -21.20 -8.49
CA GLN A 101 -11.46 -20.60 -8.90
C GLN A 101 -11.87 -19.47 -7.98
N ALA A 102 -12.79 -18.61 -8.43
CA ALA A 102 -13.37 -17.55 -7.61
C ALA A 102 -14.03 -18.13 -6.34
N LEU A 103 -13.91 -17.41 -5.24
CA LEU A 103 -14.60 -17.74 -4.00
C LEU A 103 -15.95 -17.00 -3.98
N GLU A 104 -17.01 -17.72 -4.33
CA GLU A 104 -18.37 -17.17 -4.36
C GLU A 104 -19.03 -17.30 -2.99
N PRO A 105 -19.37 -16.18 -2.32
CA PRO A 105 -20.07 -16.22 -1.05
C PRO A 105 -21.44 -16.90 -1.21
N THR A 106 -21.85 -17.67 -0.19
CA THR A 106 -23.17 -18.31 -0.15
C THR A 106 -24.30 -17.29 -0.28
N ALA A 107 -25.50 -17.76 -0.71
CA ALA A 107 -26.62 -16.88 -1.08
C ALA A 107 -27.14 -15.99 0.08
N ASP A 108 -26.86 -16.33 1.31
CA ASP A 108 -27.21 -15.59 2.54
C ASP A 108 -26.17 -14.53 2.95
N ALA A 109 -25.06 -14.41 2.19
CA ALA A 109 -24.03 -13.43 2.48
C ALA A 109 -24.55 -11.97 2.37
N PRO A 110 -24.15 -11.06 3.28
CA PRO A 110 -24.46 -9.64 3.18
C PRO A 110 -23.95 -9.03 1.87
N THR A 111 -24.68 -8.06 1.32
CA THR A 111 -24.34 -7.41 0.04
C THR A 111 -22.93 -6.81 0.04
N GLU A 112 -22.55 -6.13 1.12
CA GLU A 112 -21.23 -5.51 1.25
C GLU A 112 -20.11 -6.56 1.21
N GLY A 113 -20.26 -7.66 1.96
CA GLY A 113 -19.29 -8.75 1.95
C GLY A 113 -19.18 -9.42 0.58
N ARG A 114 -20.32 -9.58 -0.12
CA ARG A 114 -20.35 -10.12 -1.48
C ARG A 114 -19.59 -9.20 -2.44
N SER A 115 -19.91 -7.91 -2.44
CA SER A 115 -19.22 -6.93 -3.29
C SER A 115 -17.71 -6.90 -3.05
N LEU A 116 -17.28 -7.05 -1.79
CA LEU A 116 -15.87 -7.07 -1.44
C LEU A 116 -15.19 -8.37 -1.93
N ALA A 117 -15.83 -9.52 -1.78
CA ALA A 117 -15.35 -10.79 -2.31
C ALA A 117 -15.26 -10.75 -3.85
N ASP A 118 -16.27 -10.17 -4.53
CA ASP A 118 -16.27 -10.00 -5.99
C ASP A 118 -15.10 -9.11 -6.45
N ALA A 119 -14.83 -8.01 -5.75
CA ALA A 119 -13.71 -7.12 -6.03
C ALA A 119 -12.35 -7.81 -5.87
N LEU A 120 -12.19 -8.65 -4.83
CA LEU A 120 -10.99 -9.46 -4.61
C LEU A 120 -10.86 -10.60 -5.65
N ASN A 121 -11.98 -11.23 -6.05
CA ASN A 121 -11.99 -12.24 -7.11
C ASN A 121 -11.64 -11.65 -8.49
N ALA A 122 -12.05 -10.40 -8.76
CA ALA A 122 -11.71 -9.68 -9.98
C ALA A 122 -10.25 -9.19 -10.03
N GLY A 123 -9.58 -9.13 -8.86
CA GLY A 123 -8.17 -8.81 -8.72
C GLY A 123 -7.29 -10.06 -8.80
N THR A 124 -6.02 -9.85 -9.15
CA THR A 124 -4.92 -10.81 -8.99
C THR A 124 -3.65 -10.03 -8.73
N PHE A 125 -2.72 -10.60 -7.99
CA PHE A 125 -1.38 -10.04 -7.84
C PHE A 125 -0.33 -11.06 -8.29
N GLU A 126 0.39 -10.73 -9.35
CA GLU A 126 1.47 -11.57 -9.85
C GLU A 126 2.72 -11.41 -8.98
N THR A 127 2.96 -12.34 -8.06
CA THR A 127 4.11 -12.28 -7.14
C THR A 127 5.46 -12.32 -7.85
N THR A 128 5.52 -12.77 -9.11
CA THR A 128 6.70 -12.67 -9.98
C THR A 128 7.08 -11.24 -10.35
N ARG A 129 6.13 -10.30 -10.17
CA ARG A 129 6.34 -8.85 -10.33
C ARG A 129 6.82 -8.17 -9.05
N LEU A 130 7.21 -8.94 -8.04
CA LEU A 130 7.76 -8.46 -6.77
C LEU A 130 8.97 -9.31 -6.42
N SER A 131 10.09 -8.65 -6.11
CA SER A 131 11.32 -9.32 -5.71
C SER A 131 11.11 -10.12 -4.42
N ASP A 132 11.60 -11.35 -4.36
CA ASP A 132 11.45 -12.22 -3.20
C ASP A 132 11.95 -11.56 -1.90
N ALA A 133 12.93 -10.67 -1.99
CA ALA A 133 13.46 -9.97 -0.82
C ALA A 133 12.42 -9.07 -0.12
N LEU A 134 11.35 -8.64 -0.80
CA LEU A 134 10.42 -7.63 -0.31
C LEU A 134 9.21 -8.19 0.43
N TRP A 135 8.93 -9.49 0.30
CA TRP A 135 7.71 -10.05 0.86
C TRP A 135 7.91 -11.47 1.41
N TYR A 136 7.00 -11.88 2.28
CA TYR A 136 6.88 -13.22 2.84
C TYR A 136 5.42 -13.60 2.93
N SER A 137 5.09 -14.87 2.72
CA SER A 137 3.75 -15.37 2.93
C SER A 137 3.75 -16.77 3.56
N TYR A 138 2.63 -17.08 4.22
CA TYR A 138 2.33 -18.38 4.77
C TYR A 138 0.89 -18.77 4.40
N ALA A 139 0.68 -20.01 4.01
CA ALA A 139 -0.63 -20.60 3.79
C ALA A 139 -0.62 -22.01 4.38
N GLY A 140 -1.43 -22.26 5.41
CA GLY A 140 -1.45 -23.55 6.08
C GLY A 140 -2.27 -23.56 7.37
N PRO A 141 -2.16 -24.62 8.19
CA PRO A 141 -2.91 -24.75 9.43
C PRO A 141 -2.63 -23.59 10.40
N MET A 142 -3.68 -23.09 11.06
CA MET A 142 -3.54 -22.07 12.10
C MET A 142 -3.25 -22.76 13.45
N ASN A 143 -1.99 -22.74 13.88
CA ASN A 143 -1.57 -23.33 15.15
C ASN A 143 -0.31 -22.65 15.70
N ALA A 144 0.14 -23.03 16.88
CA ALA A 144 1.31 -22.43 17.53
C ALA A 144 2.60 -22.62 16.73
N GLU A 145 2.76 -23.72 16.01
CA GLU A 145 3.91 -23.98 15.17
C GLU A 145 3.95 -23.05 13.96
N ALA A 146 2.79 -22.82 13.30
CA ALA A 146 2.64 -21.84 12.22
C ALA A 146 3.02 -20.43 12.69
N ARG A 147 2.56 -20.04 13.88
CA ARG A 147 2.92 -18.76 14.50
C ARG A 147 4.43 -18.62 14.64
N ARG A 148 5.08 -19.60 15.26
CA ARG A 148 6.52 -19.61 15.45
C ARG A 148 7.29 -19.53 14.12
N GLN A 149 6.86 -20.33 13.13
CA GLN A 149 7.45 -20.33 11.78
C GLN A 149 7.38 -18.96 11.12
N ILE A 150 6.23 -18.29 11.21
CA ILE A 150 6.05 -16.96 10.63
C ILE A 150 6.94 -15.94 11.36
N GLU A 151 6.93 -15.92 12.70
CA GLU A 151 7.74 -15.01 13.50
C GLU A 151 9.24 -15.17 13.22
N GLU A 152 9.73 -16.40 13.13
CA GLU A 152 11.12 -16.69 12.79
C GLU A 152 11.48 -16.25 11.35
N ALA A 153 10.61 -16.54 10.39
CA ALA A 153 10.84 -16.18 8.99
C ALA A 153 10.90 -14.66 8.77
N ILE A 154 9.96 -13.89 9.36
CA ILE A 154 9.97 -12.44 9.22
C ILE A 154 11.11 -11.78 10.01
N ALA A 155 11.47 -12.33 11.18
CA ALA A 155 12.63 -11.86 11.93
C ALA A 155 13.94 -12.10 11.15
N GLN A 156 14.10 -13.28 10.54
CA GLN A 156 15.27 -13.62 9.74
C GLN A 156 15.35 -12.79 8.44
N LYS A 157 14.21 -12.65 7.74
CA LYS A 157 14.18 -12.03 6.42
C LYS A 157 14.22 -10.50 6.49
N PHE A 158 13.47 -9.92 7.40
CA PHE A 158 13.25 -8.47 7.47
C PHE A 158 13.79 -7.82 8.73
N ASN A 159 14.27 -8.61 9.72
CA ASN A 159 14.58 -8.12 11.06
C ASN A 159 13.38 -7.39 11.70
N GLN A 160 12.17 -7.91 11.49
CA GLN A 160 10.91 -7.32 11.93
C GLN A 160 10.11 -8.27 12.82
N LYS A 161 9.07 -7.72 13.46
CA LYS A 161 8.02 -8.44 14.17
C LYS A 161 6.68 -8.17 13.48
N SER A 162 5.74 -9.08 13.63
CA SER A 162 4.39 -8.88 13.11
C SER A 162 3.57 -7.95 14.01
N ASP A 163 2.90 -6.98 13.42
CA ASP A 163 1.99 -6.07 14.14
C ASP A 163 0.61 -6.68 14.42
N ILE A 164 0.28 -7.80 13.80
CA ILE A 164 -1.08 -8.37 13.82
C ILE A 164 -1.18 -9.82 14.29
N LEU A 165 -0.08 -10.58 14.37
CA LEU A 165 -0.16 -11.96 14.90
C LEU A 165 -0.68 -12.03 16.33
N ASP A 166 -0.36 -11.05 17.17
CA ASP A 166 -0.87 -10.97 18.55
C ASP A 166 -2.36 -10.60 18.63
N LYS A 167 -2.95 -10.06 17.56
CA LYS A 167 -4.36 -9.68 17.49
C LYS A 167 -5.27 -10.85 17.06
N LEU A 168 -4.68 -11.96 16.62
CA LEU A 168 -5.44 -13.16 16.24
C LEU A 168 -5.91 -13.91 17.46
N ASN A 169 -7.10 -14.52 17.33
CA ASN A 169 -7.64 -15.40 18.36
C ASN A 169 -7.04 -16.82 18.25
N TRP A 170 -5.81 -17.00 18.72
CA TRP A 170 -5.12 -18.30 18.75
C TRP A 170 -5.78 -19.34 19.66
N GLN A 171 -6.59 -18.90 20.64
CA GLN A 171 -7.29 -19.81 21.55
C GLN A 171 -8.45 -20.52 20.86
N SER A 172 -9.03 -19.92 19.83
CA SER A 172 -10.09 -20.55 19.03
C SER A 172 -9.53 -21.42 17.89
N ALA A 173 -8.21 -21.43 17.69
CA ALA A 173 -7.58 -22.21 16.65
C ALA A 173 -7.82 -23.72 16.87
N ASN A 174 -8.19 -24.42 15.80
CA ASN A 174 -8.43 -25.86 15.79
C ASN A 174 -7.89 -26.46 14.49
N GLU A 175 -7.90 -27.78 14.39
CA GLU A 175 -7.35 -28.53 13.26
C GLU A 175 -7.96 -28.20 11.89
N ASN A 176 -9.15 -27.59 11.87
CA ASN A 176 -9.84 -27.20 10.64
C ASN A 176 -9.61 -25.73 10.27
N MET A 177 -8.82 -24.98 11.03
CA MET A 177 -8.52 -23.58 10.72
C MET A 177 -7.26 -23.46 9.89
N LEU A 178 -7.35 -22.69 8.80
CA LEU A 178 -6.24 -22.28 7.97
C LEU A 178 -5.90 -20.81 8.24
N LEU A 179 -4.63 -20.51 8.12
CA LEU A 179 -4.07 -19.16 8.18
C LEU A 179 -3.46 -18.81 6.83
N PHE A 180 -3.87 -17.70 6.26
CA PHE A 180 -3.21 -17.05 5.14
C PHE A 180 -2.61 -15.74 5.65
N TYR A 181 -1.30 -15.65 5.57
CA TYR A 181 -0.53 -14.53 6.07
C TYR A 181 0.37 -14.01 4.96
N ALA A 182 0.44 -12.71 4.78
CA ALA A 182 1.44 -12.08 3.94
C ALA A 182 1.98 -10.82 4.60
N MET A 183 3.28 -10.60 4.49
CA MET A 183 3.98 -9.40 4.91
C MET A 183 4.80 -8.88 3.73
N LEU A 184 4.66 -7.60 3.45
CA LEU A 184 5.55 -6.84 2.60
C LEU A 184 6.31 -5.88 3.50
N TYR A 185 7.64 -5.86 3.36
CA TYR A 185 8.51 -4.96 4.08
C TYR A 185 9.58 -4.44 3.14
N HIS A 186 9.68 -3.14 3.02
CA HIS A 186 10.68 -2.51 2.19
C HIS A 186 11.11 -1.16 2.74
N THR A 187 12.38 -0.85 2.58
CA THR A 187 12.96 0.46 2.83
C THR A 187 13.66 0.91 1.55
N PHE A 188 13.48 2.15 1.18
CA PHE A 188 14.11 2.71 -0.01
C PHE A 188 14.67 4.10 0.28
N SER A 189 15.63 4.54 -0.54
CA SER A 189 16.28 5.82 -0.43
C SER A 189 16.38 6.49 -1.79
N PHE A 190 16.36 7.82 -1.82
CA PHE A 190 16.67 8.56 -3.03
C PHE A 190 18.19 8.55 -3.28
N GLU A 191 18.58 8.52 -4.53
CA GLU A 191 20.00 8.53 -4.89
C GLU A 191 20.69 9.80 -4.38
N HIS A 192 20.00 10.92 -4.50
CA HIS A 192 20.35 12.20 -3.91
C HIS A 192 19.20 12.68 -3.03
N PRO A 193 19.42 12.87 -1.72
CA PRO A 193 18.39 13.41 -0.82
C PRO A 193 17.89 14.76 -1.30
N PHE A 194 16.56 14.92 -1.41
CA PHE A 194 15.97 16.19 -1.79
C PHE A 194 16.13 17.26 -0.70
N ALA A 195 16.03 18.52 -1.09
CA ALA A 195 15.98 19.62 -0.13
C ALA A 195 14.64 19.61 0.62
N LEU A 196 14.69 19.95 1.92
CA LEU A 196 13.48 20.21 2.70
C LEU A 196 13.05 21.65 2.50
N SER A 197 11.78 21.89 2.25
CA SER A 197 11.24 23.24 2.26
C SER A 197 11.30 23.81 3.68
N PRO A 198 11.85 25.03 3.87
CA PRO A 198 12.03 25.60 5.19
C PRO A 198 10.68 25.97 5.86
N GLU A 199 9.67 26.22 5.04
CA GLU A 199 8.33 26.58 5.49
C GLU A 199 7.33 25.47 5.15
N LYS A 200 6.29 25.36 5.97
CA LYS A 200 5.15 24.49 5.68
C LYS A 200 4.19 25.19 4.71
N GLY A 201 3.56 24.41 3.85
CA GLY A 201 2.61 24.91 2.85
C GLY A 201 1.18 24.44 3.06
N GLY A 202 0.27 24.99 2.24
CA GLY A 202 -1.09 24.49 2.10
C GLY A 202 -1.14 23.19 1.28
N PHE A 203 -2.34 22.61 1.19
CA PHE A 203 -2.63 21.47 0.31
C PHE A 203 -4.05 21.60 -0.27
N GLY A 204 -4.17 21.56 -1.59
CA GLY A 204 -5.43 21.75 -2.30
C GLY A 204 -6.07 23.11 -1.98
N GLU A 205 -7.30 23.05 -1.51
CA GLU A 205 -8.06 24.26 -1.12
C GLU A 205 -7.76 24.75 0.32
N ASP A 206 -6.95 24.02 1.09
CA ASP A 206 -6.59 24.38 2.47
C ASP A 206 -5.19 25.02 2.53
N PRO A 207 -5.07 26.36 2.55
CA PRO A 207 -3.79 27.04 2.64
C PRO A 207 -3.13 26.91 4.02
N GLU A 208 -3.89 26.52 5.05
CA GLU A 208 -3.43 26.39 6.44
C GLU A 208 -3.12 24.93 6.82
N ALA A 209 -3.04 24.02 5.86
CA ALA A 209 -2.84 22.57 6.10
C ALA A 209 -1.54 22.21 6.81
N ASN A 210 -0.57 23.13 6.87
CA ASN A 210 0.72 22.96 7.56
C ASN A 210 1.54 21.74 7.07
N VAL A 211 1.50 21.45 5.76
CA VAL A 211 2.18 20.33 5.14
C VAL A 211 3.66 20.61 4.96
N SER A 212 4.50 19.66 5.35
CA SER A 212 5.96 19.73 5.10
C SER A 212 6.27 19.14 3.73
N TYR A 213 7.01 19.90 2.90
CA TYR A 213 7.40 19.50 1.55
C TYR A 213 8.89 19.22 1.46
N PHE A 214 9.27 18.44 0.45
CA PHE A 214 10.63 18.25 0.01
C PHE A 214 10.68 18.29 -1.52
N GLY A 215 11.82 18.68 -2.07
CA GLY A 215 11.93 18.75 -3.53
C GLY A 215 13.22 19.44 -3.99
N THR A 216 13.12 20.17 -5.10
CA THR A 216 14.25 20.83 -5.74
C THR A 216 14.23 22.34 -5.60
N GLU A 217 13.11 22.94 -5.17
CA GLU A 217 12.94 24.40 -5.14
C GLU A 217 13.95 25.09 -4.22
N ASP A 218 14.13 24.53 -3.01
CA ASP A 218 15.05 25.07 -1.99
C ASP A 218 16.46 24.45 -2.05
N ALA A 219 16.76 23.68 -3.11
CA ALA A 219 18.06 23.05 -3.27
C ALA A 219 19.11 24.06 -3.74
N PRO A 220 20.38 23.95 -3.23
CA PRO A 220 21.49 24.70 -3.78
C PRO A 220 21.66 24.44 -5.28
N ASP A 221 22.04 25.49 -6.05
CA ASP A 221 22.14 25.42 -7.52
C ASP A 221 23.08 24.30 -8.00
N ASP A 222 24.16 24.04 -7.27
CA ASP A 222 25.14 23.00 -7.57
C ASP A 222 24.61 21.56 -7.34
N GLN A 223 23.58 21.38 -6.51
CA GLN A 223 22.96 20.08 -6.24
C GLN A 223 21.69 19.85 -7.09
N ARG A 224 21.05 20.92 -7.53
CA ARG A 224 19.75 20.91 -8.20
C ARG A 224 19.71 19.98 -9.42
N ARG A 225 20.79 19.95 -10.20
CA ARG A 225 20.90 19.10 -11.38
C ARG A 225 20.80 17.61 -11.04
N ASP A 226 21.51 17.17 -10.01
CA ASP A 226 21.55 15.75 -9.61
C ASP A 226 20.21 15.33 -9.00
N LEU A 227 19.56 16.25 -8.27
CA LEU A 227 18.22 16.04 -7.75
C LEU A 227 17.17 15.87 -8.86
N LEU A 228 17.24 16.72 -9.89
CA LEU A 228 16.32 16.64 -11.03
C LEU A 228 16.57 15.41 -11.92
N ALA A 229 17.81 14.92 -11.98
CA ALA A 229 18.17 13.75 -12.79
C ALA A 229 17.50 12.45 -12.30
N GLN A 230 17.09 12.36 -11.03
CA GLN A 230 16.36 11.22 -10.49
C GLN A 230 14.84 11.29 -10.73
N VAL A 231 14.32 12.43 -11.23
CA VAL A 231 12.92 12.65 -11.57
C VAL A 231 12.73 12.52 -13.08
N THR A 232 11.93 11.56 -13.51
CA THR A 232 11.63 11.35 -14.93
C THR A 232 10.18 11.70 -15.22
N PRO A 233 9.88 12.71 -16.05
CA PRO A 233 8.52 13.01 -16.47
C PRO A 233 7.88 11.83 -17.20
N LEU A 234 6.64 11.50 -16.86
CA LEU A 234 5.78 10.58 -17.61
C LEU A 234 4.89 11.36 -18.58
N TYR A 235 4.30 12.44 -18.11
CA TYR A 235 3.60 13.42 -18.94
C TYR A 235 3.46 14.75 -18.20
N TYR A 236 3.26 15.81 -18.98
CA TYR A 236 2.98 17.14 -18.46
C TYR A 236 2.04 17.90 -19.42
N SER A 237 0.77 18.04 -19.04
CA SER A 237 -0.20 18.87 -19.77
C SER A 237 -0.32 20.26 -19.15
N SER A 238 -0.21 20.34 -17.81
CA SER A 238 -0.18 21.57 -17.02
C SER A 238 0.37 21.28 -15.63
N SER A 239 0.54 22.31 -14.80
CA SER A 239 0.88 22.16 -13.37
C SER A 239 -0.14 21.36 -12.56
N ASP A 240 -1.38 21.22 -13.07
CA ASP A 240 -2.47 20.47 -12.46
C ASP A 240 -2.74 19.11 -13.11
N ASP A 241 -2.08 18.79 -14.21
CA ASP A 241 -2.25 17.53 -14.92
C ASP A 241 -0.88 17.03 -15.39
N CYS A 242 -0.18 16.36 -14.49
CA CYS A 242 1.17 15.88 -14.73
C CYS A 242 1.45 14.59 -13.93
N ALA A 243 2.45 13.83 -14.39
CA ALA A 243 2.98 12.69 -13.68
C ALA A 243 4.47 12.53 -13.91
N CYS A 244 5.16 12.00 -12.90
CA CYS A 244 6.58 11.67 -12.99
C CYS A 244 6.90 10.39 -12.20
N THR A 245 8.07 9.83 -12.49
CA THR A 245 8.68 8.80 -11.64
C THR A 245 9.89 9.38 -10.92
N VAL A 246 10.12 8.90 -9.69
CA VAL A 246 11.35 9.14 -8.94
C VAL A 246 12.02 7.80 -8.68
N LYS A 247 13.30 7.68 -9.08
CA LYS A 247 14.09 6.47 -8.88
C LYS A 247 14.66 6.40 -7.46
N THR A 248 14.72 5.19 -6.91
CA THR A 248 15.36 4.91 -5.63
C THR A 248 16.66 4.13 -5.83
N LYS A 249 17.57 4.16 -4.85
CA LYS A 249 18.80 3.35 -4.86
C LYS A 249 18.52 1.86 -4.90
N GLU A 250 17.45 1.46 -4.23
CA GLU A 250 17.02 0.07 -4.14
C GLU A 250 16.41 -0.41 -5.47
N GLY A 251 16.12 0.51 -6.39
CA GLY A 251 15.64 0.24 -7.74
C GLY A 251 14.12 0.33 -7.89
N ASP A 252 13.40 0.76 -6.86
CA ASP A 252 11.97 1.03 -6.99
C ASP A 252 11.73 2.30 -7.79
N LEU A 253 10.55 2.35 -8.37
CA LEU A 253 10.01 3.54 -9.01
C LEU A 253 8.83 4.05 -8.17
N LEU A 254 8.99 5.26 -7.64
CA LEU A 254 7.91 6.03 -7.05
C LEU A 254 7.20 6.77 -8.17
N VAL A 255 5.97 6.42 -8.47
CA VAL A 255 5.15 7.07 -9.52
C VAL A 255 4.19 8.04 -8.86
N LEU A 256 4.23 9.29 -9.24
CA LEU A 256 3.38 10.37 -8.74
C LEU A 256 2.49 10.90 -9.87
N VAL A 257 1.19 11.00 -9.62
CA VAL A 257 0.18 11.48 -10.58
C VAL A 257 -0.65 12.57 -9.93
N LYS A 258 -0.54 13.82 -10.39
CA LYS A 258 -1.31 14.95 -9.86
C LYS A 258 -2.72 14.96 -10.46
N LYS A 259 -3.72 15.28 -9.62
CA LYS A 259 -5.15 15.29 -9.95
C LYS A 259 -5.59 14.06 -10.74
N PRO A 260 -5.39 12.86 -10.16
CA PRO A 260 -5.56 11.60 -10.86
C PRO A 260 -6.99 11.42 -11.38
N LYS A 261 -7.12 10.78 -12.55
CA LYS A 261 -8.41 10.53 -13.21
C LYS A 261 -8.75 9.05 -13.07
N GLY A 262 -9.89 8.73 -12.48
CA GLY A 262 -10.39 7.37 -12.27
C GLY A 262 -11.07 7.24 -10.92
N SER A 263 -11.94 6.24 -10.78
CA SER A 263 -12.69 5.93 -9.56
C SER A 263 -12.04 4.81 -8.73
N SER A 264 -10.99 4.17 -9.23
CA SER A 264 -10.23 3.13 -8.55
C SER A 264 -8.73 3.28 -8.83
N PHE A 265 -7.87 2.67 -8.00
CA PHE A 265 -6.43 2.67 -8.27
C PHE A 265 -6.07 2.04 -9.63
N SER A 266 -6.82 1.02 -10.04
CA SER A 266 -6.67 0.38 -11.36
C SER A 266 -6.95 1.36 -12.51
N GLU A 267 -8.01 2.13 -12.42
CA GLU A 267 -8.34 3.13 -13.43
C GLU A 267 -7.38 4.31 -13.44
N ILE A 268 -7.01 4.81 -12.24
CA ILE A 268 -6.00 5.89 -12.09
C ILE A 268 -4.69 5.46 -12.76
N TRP A 269 -4.22 4.25 -12.47
CA TRP A 269 -3.00 3.70 -13.08
C TRP A 269 -3.11 3.59 -14.59
N THR A 270 -4.19 2.99 -15.09
CA THR A 270 -4.43 2.81 -16.53
C THR A 270 -4.46 4.14 -17.26
N ASN A 271 -5.15 5.14 -16.71
CA ASN A 271 -5.24 6.46 -17.31
C ASN A 271 -3.88 7.19 -17.30
N ALA A 272 -3.13 7.08 -16.21
CA ALA A 272 -1.79 7.66 -16.12
C ALA A 272 -0.83 7.02 -17.13
N MET A 273 -0.84 5.69 -17.28
CA MET A 273 -0.01 4.98 -18.25
C MET A 273 -0.41 5.28 -19.70
N ALA A 274 -1.71 5.44 -19.97
CA ALA A 274 -2.18 5.87 -21.29
C ALA A 274 -1.71 7.30 -21.63
N ALA A 275 -1.78 8.24 -20.69
CA ALA A 275 -1.25 9.59 -20.87
C ALA A 275 0.27 9.61 -21.07
N ALA A 276 0.99 8.72 -20.38
CA ALA A 276 2.43 8.59 -20.52
C ALA A 276 2.87 8.14 -21.93
N GLN A 277 2.06 7.38 -22.68
CA GLN A 277 2.42 6.93 -24.03
C GLN A 277 2.67 8.08 -25.03
N THR A 278 2.03 9.22 -24.81
CA THR A 278 2.13 10.39 -25.67
C THR A 278 2.68 11.61 -24.93
N GLY A 279 3.18 11.40 -23.72
CA GLY A 279 3.63 12.45 -22.83
C GLY A 279 4.98 13.10 -23.23
N ASP A 280 5.28 14.21 -22.61
CA ASP A 280 6.58 14.88 -22.71
C ASP A 280 7.56 14.26 -21.71
N HIS A 281 8.44 13.39 -22.20
CA HIS A 281 9.44 12.67 -21.40
C HIS A 281 10.79 13.38 -21.31
N ARG A 282 10.90 14.61 -21.79
CA ARG A 282 12.16 15.35 -21.72
C ARG A 282 12.67 15.39 -20.28
N PRO A 283 13.96 15.16 -20.03
CA PRO A 283 14.55 15.39 -18.73
C PRO A 283 14.26 16.79 -18.20
N LEU A 284 14.16 16.94 -16.89
CA LEU A 284 13.93 18.23 -16.28
C LEU A 284 15.18 19.11 -16.42
N SER A 285 14.97 20.38 -16.81
CA SER A 285 16.01 21.39 -16.85
C SER A 285 16.21 22.03 -15.46
N ASN A 286 17.35 22.66 -15.21
CA ASN A 286 17.66 23.33 -13.93
C ASN A 286 16.68 24.48 -13.56
N LYS A 287 15.77 24.85 -14.45
CA LYS A 287 14.76 25.89 -14.23
C LYS A 287 13.39 25.31 -13.90
N GLU A 288 13.24 24.00 -13.97
CA GLU A 288 12.01 23.28 -13.66
C GLU A 288 12.05 22.73 -12.25
N ASP A 289 10.90 22.45 -11.65
CA ASP A 289 10.77 22.11 -10.25
C ASP A 289 10.07 20.79 -10.01
N PHE A 290 10.49 20.12 -8.94
CA PHE A 290 9.82 18.98 -8.33
C PHE A 290 9.60 19.25 -6.84
N SER A 291 8.40 18.98 -6.34
CA SER A 291 8.08 19.07 -4.91
C SER A 291 7.01 18.05 -4.54
N CYS A 292 7.21 17.35 -3.43
CA CYS A 292 6.33 16.31 -2.90
C CYS A 292 6.13 16.51 -1.39
N PRO A 293 4.91 16.27 -0.85
CA PRO A 293 4.69 16.35 0.59
C PRO A 293 5.32 15.15 1.31
N LYS A 294 5.75 15.35 2.55
CA LYS A 294 6.09 14.27 3.46
C LYS A 294 4.84 13.51 3.84
N LEU A 295 4.95 12.17 3.88
CA LEU A 295 3.88 11.27 4.26
C LEU A 295 4.30 10.45 5.47
N ASP A 296 3.35 10.24 6.39
CA ASP A 296 3.46 9.32 7.52
C ASP A 296 2.10 8.67 7.73
N VAL A 297 2.02 7.38 7.40
CA VAL A 297 0.78 6.61 7.40
C VAL A 297 0.98 5.38 8.27
N ASP A 298 0.14 5.21 9.29
CA ASP A 298 0.10 4.01 10.16
C ASP A 298 -1.36 3.60 10.35
N ILE A 299 -1.81 2.59 9.61
CA ILE A 299 -3.19 2.14 9.56
C ILE A 299 -3.28 0.68 10.00
N LEU A 300 -4.29 0.37 10.83
CA LEU A 300 -4.77 -0.99 11.08
C LEU A 300 -6.24 -1.08 10.63
N THR A 301 -6.53 -1.94 9.69
CA THR A 301 -7.89 -2.19 9.21
C THR A 301 -8.32 -3.62 9.51
N THR A 302 -9.55 -3.79 9.99
CA THR A 302 -10.25 -5.07 10.07
C THR A 302 -11.36 -5.07 9.01
N TYR A 303 -11.29 -6.00 8.07
CA TYR A 303 -12.29 -6.13 7.00
C TYR A 303 -13.51 -6.92 7.50
N ARG A 304 -14.34 -6.27 8.32
CA ARG A 304 -15.51 -6.90 8.96
C ARG A 304 -16.51 -7.44 7.95
N ALA A 305 -16.60 -6.82 6.77
CA ALA A 305 -17.47 -7.30 5.69
C ALA A 305 -17.02 -8.66 5.13
N LEU A 306 -15.76 -9.04 5.28
CA LEU A 306 -15.26 -10.38 4.94
C LEU A 306 -15.48 -11.38 6.06
N GLU A 307 -15.50 -10.93 7.32
CA GLU A 307 -15.63 -11.82 8.48
C GLU A 307 -17.04 -12.46 8.52
N GLY A 308 -17.07 -13.77 8.71
CA GLY A 308 -18.31 -14.55 8.71
C GLY A 308 -18.75 -15.03 7.33
N LEU A 309 -18.21 -14.49 6.22
CA LEU A 309 -18.54 -15.00 4.88
C LEU A 309 -18.24 -16.49 4.77
N THR A 310 -19.14 -17.19 4.13
CA THR A 310 -19.04 -18.63 3.86
C THR A 310 -19.03 -18.87 2.35
N PHE A 311 -18.21 -19.82 1.93
CA PHE A 311 -18.02 -20.20 0.52
C PHE A 311 -18.19 -21.72 0.39
N ASP A 312 -18.84 -22.17 -0.67
CA ASP A 312 -18.82 -23.57 -1.07
C ASP A 312 -17.58 -23.79 -1.97
N VAL A 313 -16.67 -24.67 -1.56
CA VAL A 313 -15.42 -24.93 -2.30
C VAL A 313 -15.50 -26.25 -3.07
N THR A 314 -14.62 -26.39 -4.07
CA THR A 314 -14.69 -27.46 -5.10
C THR A 314 -14.62 -28.90 -4.56
N ASP A 315 -14.08 -29.11 -3.37
CA ASP A 315 -14.02 -30.42 -2.73
C ASP A 315 -15.25 -30.74 -1.83
N GLY A 316 -16.30 -29.90 -1.89
CA GLY A 316 -17.55 -30.07 -1.17
C GLY A 316 -17.51 -29.60 0.30
N ARG A 317 -16.40 -29.03 0.75
CA ARG A 317 -16.29 -28.40 2.07
C ARG A 317 -16.89 -26.99 2.05
N LYS A 318 -17.14 -26.45 3.23
CA LYS A 318 -17.46 -25.02 3.41
C LYS A 318 -16.27 -24.30 4.02
N LEU A 319 -15.91 -23.19 3.43
CA LEU A 319 -14.89 -22.28 3.91
C LEU A 319 -15.56 -21.09 4.57
N LYS A 320 -15.12 -20.69 5.78
CA LYS A 320 -15.63 -19.50 6.46
C LYS A 320 -14.47 -18.62 6.91
N ILE A 321 -14.51 -17.34 6.55
CA ILE A 321 -13.55 -16.36 7.04
C ILE A 321 -13.87 -16.05 8.51
N ALA A 322 -12.91 -16.28 9.39
CA ALA A 322 -13.04 -16.01 10.82
C ALA A 322 -12.55 -14.59 11.16
N GLN A 323 -11.41 -14.18 10.61
CA GLN A 323 -10.83 -12.85 10.79
C GLN A 323 -10.12 -12.41 9.52
N ALA A 324 -10.20 -11.11 9.20
CA ALA A 324 -9.53 -10.48 8.05
C ALA A 324 -8.98 -9.11 8.48
N MET A 325 -7.65 -8.99 8.57
CA MET A 325 -6.98 -7.77 9.04
C MET A 325 -5.78 -7.41 8.19
N GLN A 326 -5.49 -6.12 8.11
CA GLN A 326 -4.32 -5.59 7.43
C GLN A 326 -3.77 -4.37 8.17
N THR A 327 -2.45 -4.25 8.22
CA THR A 327 -1.76 -3.01 8.60
C THR A 327 -1.02 -2.43 7.41
N LEU A 328 -0.89 -1.13 7.39
CA LEU A 328 0.02 -0.40 6.49
C LEU A 328 0.75 0.67 7.29
N LYS A 329 2.09 0.58 7.28
CA LYS A 329 2.95 1.66 7.78
C LYS A 329 3.81 2.13 6.62
N MET A 330 3.75 3.41 6.32
CA MET A 330 4.50 4.03 5.23
C MET A 330 4.97 5.41 5.64
N THR A 331 6.26 5.67 5.48
CA THR A 331 6.82 7.02 5.56
C THR A 331 7.46 7.38 4.23
N LEU A 332 7.35 8.65 3.86
CA LEU A 332 8.04 9.23 2.72
C LEU A 332 8.58 10.61 3.11
N ASP A 333 9.88 10.80 2.99
CA ASP A 333 10.54 12.07 3.26
C ASP A 333 11.62 12.40 2.23
N ASN A 334 12.39 13.45 2.46
CA ASN A 334 13.40 13.94 1.56
C ASN A 334 14.65 13.04 1.43
N GLU A 335 14.88 12.16 2.37
CA GLU A 335 16.11 11.35 2.38
C GLU A 335 15.90 10.03 1.64
N GLY A 336 14.62 9.57 1.59
CA GLY A 336 14.51 8.15 1.33
C GLY A 336 15.38 7.46 2.37
N GLY A 337 16.50 7.35 2.64
CA GLY A 337 17.45 6.88 3.66
C GLY A 337 18.91 7.03 3.20
N SER A 338 19.78 7.63 3.97
CA SER A 338 21.05 8.21 3.52
C SER A 338 22.25 7.25 3.44
N VAL A 339 23.11 7.38 2.41
CA VAL A 339 24.58 7.22 2.49
C VAL A 339 25.23 8.24 1.53
N LYS A 340 26.28 8.91 2.02
CA LYS A 340 27.01 9.96 1.29
C LYS A 340 28.12 9.34 0.42
N SER A 341 28.14 9.68 -0.89
CA SER A 341 29.32 9.48 -1.76
C SER A 341 29.37 10.59 -2.82
N GLU A 342 30.53 11.25 -2.94
CA GLU A 342 30.77 12.32 -3.91
C GLU A 342 31.43 11.78 -5.19
N ALA A 343 30.88 12.15 -6.35
CA ALA A 343 31.62 12.18 -7.62
C ALA A 343 31.04 13.25 -8.54
N ALA A 344 31.81 14.19 -8.98
CA ALA A 344 31.41 15.27 -9.86
C ALA A 344 31.83 15.00 -11.32
N ILE A 345 30.85 15.11 -12.26
CA ILE A 345 31.13 15.23 -13.69
C ILE A 345 30.31 16.40 -14.22
N THR A 346 30.98 17.45 -14.72
CA THR A 346 30.35 18.62 -15.33
C THR A 346 30.31 18.45 -16.85
N ALA A 347 29.11 18.53 -17.43
CA ALA A 347 28.91 18.76 -18.87
C ALA A 347 27.69 19.67 -19.06
N GLU A 348 27.92 20.79 -19.70
CA GLU A 348 26.94 21.83 -19.99
C GLU A 348 26.37 21.60 -21.40
N LEU A 349 25.04 21.41 -21.51
CA LEU A 349 24.33 21.48 -22.78
C LEU A 349 23.31 22.60 -22.69
N THR A 350 23.60 23.70 -23.39
CA THR A 350 22.69 24.82 -23.61
C THR A 350 21.81 24.52 -24.82
N SER A 351 20.52 24.27 -24.63
CA SER A 351 19.52 24.46 -25.66
C SER A 351 18.38 25.30 -25.10
N LEU A 352 18.10 26.41 -25.80
CA LEU A 352 16.93 27.25 -25.58
C LEU A 352 15.70 26.51 -26.12
N ASP A 353 14.87 26.00 -25.20
CA ASP A 353 13.59 25.42 -25.56
C ASP A 353 12.48 26.47 -25.40
N PRO A 354 11.65 26.72 -26.43
CA PRO A 354 10.57 27.69 -26.39
C PRO A 354 9.31 27.21 -25.66
N GLN A 355 9.31 25.99 -25.11
CA GLN A 355 8.19 25.50 -24.29
C GLN A 355 8.32 26.02 -22.84
N GLY A 356 7.17 26.36 -22.23
CA GLY A 356 7.14 26.87 -20.86
C GLY A 356 7.79 25.93 -19.85
N LEU A 357 8.29 26.49 -18.74
CA LEU A 357 8.88 25.73 -17.64
C LEU A 357 7.83 24.83 -17.01
N ARG A 358 8.19 23.57 -16.74
CA ARG A 358 7.31 22.60 -16.09
C ARG A 358 7.57 22.59 -14.59
N THR A 359 6.50 22.45 -13.81
CA THR A 359 6.57 22.33 -12.35
C THR A 359 5.78 21.11 -11.92
N PHE A 360 6.47 20.11 -11.38
CA PHE A 360 5.89 18.90 -10.82
C PHE A 360 5.72 19.07 -9.30
N ARG A 361 4.72 19.85 -8.90
CA ARG A 361 4.41 20.13 -7.50
C ARG A 361 3.15 19.37 -7.09
N PHE A 362 3.29 18.46 -6.11
CA PHE A 362 2.20 17.62 -5.60
C PHE A 362 1.57 18.24 -4.34
N ASP A 363 1.08 19.47 -4.48
CA ASP A 363 0.47 20.30 -3.43
C ASP A 363 -1.08 20.34 -3.51
N ASP A 364 -1.67 19.46 -4.27
CA ASP A 364 -3.11 19.21 -4.43
C ASP A 364 -3.30 17.71 -4.59
N SER A 365 -4.54 17.24 -4.69
CA SER A 365 -4.88 15.83 -4.88
C SER A 365 -3.89 15.10 -5.80
N PHE A 366 -3.32 13.99 -5.32
CA PHE A 366 -2.39 13.16 -6.09
C PHE A 366 -2.50 11.70 -5.72
N ALA A 367 -2.12 10.83 -6.67
CA ALA A 367 -1.89 9.42 -6.43
C ALA A 367 -0.38 9.13 -6.42
N LEU A 368 0.01 8.22 -5.54
CA LEU A 368 1.35 7.67 -5.42
C LEU A 368 1.28 6.16 -5.62
N PHE A 369 2.19 5.61 -6.44
CA PHE A 369 2.35 4.18 -6.61
C PHE A 369 3.80 3.79 -6.40
N LEU A 370 4.03 2.64 -5.78
CA LEU A 370 5.35 2.01 -5.70
C LEU A 370 5.39 0.78 -6.60
N VAL A 371 6.43 0.72 -7.44
CA VAL A 371 6.69 -0.37 -8.39
C VAL A 371 8.09 -0.90 -8.13
N ASP A 372 8.24 -2.21 -7.98
CA ASP A 372 9.55 -2.85 -7.88
C ASP A 372 10.23 -2.90 -9.25
N GLY A 373 11.16 -1.98 -9.49
CA GLY A 373 11.87 -1.88 -10.76
C GLY A 373 12.91 -3.00 -11.00
N LYS A 374 13.18 -3.85 -10.00
CA LYS A 374 14.05 -5.04 -10.16
C LYS A 374 13.28 -6.28 -10.61
N ALA A 375 11.97 -6.28 -10.39
CA ALA A 375 11.14 -7.41 -10.80
C ALA A 375 10.91 -7.42 -12.31
N THR A 376 10.87 -8.61 -12.88
CA THR A 376 10.71 -8.80 -14.33
C THR A 376 9.40 -8.20 -14.82
N GLY A 377 9.46 -7.43 -15.90
CA GLY A 377 8.31 -6.87 -16.59
C GLY A 377 7.80 -5.54 -16.04
N ASN A 378 8.35 -5.03 -14.93
CA ASN A 378 7.98 -3.72 -14.40
C ASN A 378 8.76 -2.57 -15.05
N VAL A 379 9.93 -2.86 -15.62
CA VAL A 379 10.73 -1.90 -16.37
C VAL A 379 11.10 -2.45 -17.74
N THR A 380 11.30 -1.53 -18.68
CA THR A 380 11.81 -1.81 -20.02
C THR A 380 13.34 -1.94 -20.00
N GLY A 381 13.91 -2.38 -21.12
CA GLY A 381 15.36 -2.61 -21.23
C GLY A 381 16.25 -1.37 -21.02
N ASP A 382 15.70 -0.18 -21.16
CA ASP A 382 16.35 1.11 -20.85
C ASP A 382 16.13 1.61 -19.42
N GLY A 383 15.42 0.82 -18.60
CA GLY A 383 15.12 1.15 -17.20
C GLY A 383 13.95 2.10 -16.99
N SER A 384 13.17 2.37 -18.05
CA SER A 384 11.93 3.14 -17.95
C SER A 384 10.78 2.28 -17.41
N LEU A 385 9.74 2.91 -16.85
CA LEU A 385 8.54 2.22 -16.38
C LEU A 385 7.84 1.51 -17.54
N SER A 386 7.53 0.24 -17.38
CA SER A 386 6.76 -0.55 -18.36
C SER A 386 5.28 -0.16 -18.32
N SER A 387 4.59 -0.18 -19.45
CA SER A 387 3.12 -0.03 -19.51
C SER A 387 2.38 -1.11 -18.73
N ASP A 388 3.00 -2.29 -18.61
CA ASP A 388 2.44 -3.45 -17.92
C ASP A 388 2.93 -3.58 -16.47
N ALA A 389 3.64 -2.56 -15.96
CA ALA A 389 4.15 -2.56 -14.60
C ALA A 389 3.04 -2.72 -13.57
N GLN A 390 3.32 -3.49 -12.53
CA GLN A 390 2.38 -3.78 -11.46
C GLN A 390 2.81 -3.09 -10.17
N PRO A 391 2.07 -2.07 -9.71
CA PRO A 391 2.30 -1.49 -8.39
C PRO A 391 2.04 -2.49 -7.27
N TYR A 392 2.85 -2.47 -6.22
CA TYR A 392 2.63 -3.24 -5.00
C TYR A 392 2.02 -2.43 -3.86
N LEU A 393 2.01 -1.10 -4.00
CA LEU A 393 1.37 -0.15 -3.11
C LEU A 393 0.80 1.01 -3.93
N ALA A 394 -0.36 1.50 -3.52
CA ALA A 394 -0.99 2.70 -4.06
C ALA A 394 -1.56 3.54 -2.90
N LEU A 395 -1.45 4.85 -3.04
CA LEU A 395 -1.99 5.85 -2.12
C LEU A 395 -2.68 6.94 -2.94
N LEU A 396 -3.89 7.31 -2.55
CA LEU A 396 -4.58 8.51 -3.01
C LEU A 396 -4.62 9.50 -1.86
N VAL A 397 -4.02 10.66 -2.04
CA VAL A 397 -4.11 11.80 -1.14
C VAL A 397 -5.01 12.83 -1.79
N ASN A 398 -6.21 12.99 -1.27
CA ASN A 398 -7.23 13.81 -1.88
C ASN A 398 -7.49 15.11 -1.12
N ASP A 399 -7.20 15.13 0.18
CA ASP A 399 -7.37 16.32 1.01
C ASP A 399 -6.34 16.39 2.15
N ALA A 400 -6.27 17.55 2.78
CA ALA A 400 -5.32 17.89 3.84
C ALA A 400 -5.55 17.15 5.17
N LYS A 401 -6.66 16.42 5.32
CA LYS A 401 -6.96 15.69 6.57
C LYS A 401 -5.91 14.64 6.91
N LEU A 402 -5.16 14.19 5.91
CA LEU A 402 -4.05 13.26 6.13
C LEU A 402 -3.01 13.79 7.14
N TRP A 403 -2.83 15.12 7.22
CA TRP A 403 -1.85 15.76 8.12
C TRP A 403 -2.48 16.40 9.36
N GLN A 404 -3.80 16.33 9.52
CA GLN A 404 -4.47 16.83 10.70
C GLN A 404 -4.42 15.76 11.79
N THR A 405 -3.82 16.10 12.92
CA THR A 405 -3.90 15.29 14.16
C THR A 405 -5.13 15.73 14.94
N ASP A 406 -6.02 14.78 15.30
CA ASP A 406 -7.13 15.00 16.22
C ASP A 406 -6.66 15.47 17.60
#